data_1fa385ee24cb38e41069d022cc84e78f
#
_entry.id   1fa385ee24cb38e41069d022cc84e78f
#
_cell.length_a   1.000
_cell.length_b   1.000
_cell.length_c   1.000
_cell.angle_alpha   90.00
_cell.angle_beta   90.00
_cell.angle_gamma   90.00
#
_symmetry.space_group_name_H-M   'P 1'
#
loop_
_entity.id
_entity.type
_entity.pdbx_description
1 polymer ?
#
loop_
_entity_poly.entity_id
_entity_poly.type
_entity_poly.pdbx_seq_one_letter_code
_entity_poly.pdbx_strand_id
1 'polypeptide(L)'
;ADDIDRTFTLWKEKGYEESFSIGDDLNVEFKNAGHILGSAMVHITRNGKKVVFTGDIGNVPQPLLAPPEIPKNYDYMVMESVYGDRVHEEVAERTMLLRHHIEETIKKEGTLIIPAFSLERTQGILFEINNLVERGDIPKIRTFLDSPLAIRVTDVYRHSTQYLKPEIQEQIKNGDDIFSFEGLSFTETIQESSQIAKFGGPKIIIAGSGMSHGGRIREHEKQFLGDPRTT
;
A
#
# COMPACT_ATOMS: atom_id res chain seq x y z
N ALA A 1 25.37 -2.09 -11.40
CA ALA A 1 24.59 -1.20 -12.28
C ALA A 1 24.33 -1.91 -13.61
N ASP A 2 25.38 -2.27 -14.35
CA ASP A 2 25.27 -2.83 -15.72
C ASP A 2 24.43 -4.11 -15.83
N ASP A 3 24.50 -5.02 -14.83
CA ASP A 3 23.70 -6.24 -14.82
C ASP A 3 22.21 -5.96 -14.56
N ILE A 4 21.91 -4.96 -13.75
CA ILE A 4 20.53 -4.53 -13.48
C ILE A 4 19.95 -3.91 -14.77
N ASP A 5 20.65 -2.98 -15.38
CA ASP A 5 20.21 -2.32 -16.60
C ASP A 5 20.01 -3.34 -17.74
N ARG A 6 20.96 -4.27 -17.89
CA ARG A 6 20.83 -5.39 -18.83
C ARG A 6 19.63 -6.28 -18.54
N THR A 7 19.32 -6.55 -17.28
CA THR A 7 18.16 -7.36 -16.90
C THR A 7 16.86 -6.69 -17.34
N PHE A 8 16.73 -5.38 -17.12
CA PHE A 8 15.53 -4.65 -17.54
C PHE A 8 15.29 -4.66 -19.05
N THR A 9 16.35 -4.73 -19.88
CA THR A 9 16.17 -4.85 -21.35
C THR A 9 15.54 -6.17 -21.79
N LEU A 10 15.53 -7.19 -20.92
CA LEU A 10 14.95 -8.51 -21.18
C LEU A 10 13.50 -8.65 -20.68
N TRP A 11 13.01 -7.66 -19.94
CA TRP A 11 11.64 -7.70 -19.43
C TRP A 11 10.63 -7.50 -20.56
N LYS A 12 9.53 -8.27 -20.48
CA LYS A 12 8.39 -8.14 -21.38
C LYS A 12 7.14 -8.01 -20.52
N GLU A 13 6.46 -6.89 -20.66
CA GLU A 13 5.20 -6.65 -19.99
C GLU A 13 4.11 -7.59 -20.50
N LYS A 14 3.24 -8.04 -19.58
CA LYS A 14 2.06 -8.82 -19.86
C LYS A 14 0.90 -8.31 -19.02
N GLY A 15 -0.21 -8.01 -19.68
CA GLY A 15 -1.45 -7.61 -19.02
C GLY A 15 -2.14 -8.77 -18.31
N TYR A 16 -3.07 -8.42 -17.42
CA TYR A 16 -4.02 -9.41 -16.90
C TYR A 16 -4.88 -9.96 -18.05
N GLU A 17 -5.27 -11.23 -17.96
CA GLU A 17 -6.09 -11.95 -18.93
C GLU A 17 -5.44 -12.10 -20.33
N GLU A 18 -4.19 -11.68 -20.47
CA GLU A 18 -3.43 -11.89 -21.69
C GLU A 18 -2.71 -13.25 -21.62
N SER A 19 -3.17 -14.21 -22.45
CA SER A 19 -2.50 -15.51 -22.59
C SER A 19 -1.25 -15.38 -23.45
N PHE A 20 -0.16 -16.00 -23.01
CA PHE A 20 1.09 -16.09 -23.77
C PHE A 20 1.75 -17.45 -23.58
N SER A 21 2.54 -17.87 -24.57
CA SER A 21 3.23 -19.16 -24.53
C SER A 21 4.68 -19.02 -24.06
N ILE A 22 5.14 -19.99 -23.29
CA ILE A 22 6.54 -20.19 -22.90
C ILE A 22 6.98 -21.55 -23.46
N GLY A 23 7.93 -21.53 -24.40
CA GLY A 23 8.26 -22.72 -25.17
C GLY A 23 7.09 -23.19 -26.04
N ASP A 24 7.04 -24.50 -26.32
CA ASP A 24 6.09 -25.07 -27.30
C ASP A 24 4.76 -25.49 -26.67
N ASP A 25 4.70 -25.71 -25.35
CA ASP A 25 3.56 -26.40 -24.72
C ASP A 25 3.04 -25.77 -23.40
N LEU A 26 3.69 -24.72 -22.88
CA LEU A 26 3.20 -23.99 -21.72
C LEU A 26 2.41 -22.75 -22.13
N ASN A 27 1.17 -22.67 -21.71
CA ASN A 27 0.34 -21.48 -21.84
C ASN A 27 0.21 -20.81 -20.48
N VAL A 28 0.51 -19.52 -20.39
CA VAL A 28 0.52 -18.76 -19.15
C VAL A 28 -0.44 -17.58 -19.27
N GLU A 29 -1.16 -17.30 -18.20
CA GLU A 29 -2.06 -16.15 -18.06
C GLU A 29 -1.92 -15.56 -16.67
N PHE A 30 -1.88 -14.25 -16.56
CA PHE A 30 -1.89 -13.54 -15.27
C PHE A 30 -3.32 -13.12 -14.90
N LYS A 31 -3.69 -13.37 -13.65
CA LYS A 31 -4.95 -12.93 -13.06
C LYS A 31 -4.68 -12.04 -11.86
N ASN A 32 -5.55 -11.06 -11.62
CA ASN A 32 -5.40 -10.15 -10.50
C ASN A 32 -5.38 -10.90 -9.16
N ALA A 33 -4.30 -10.76 -8.39
CA ALA A 33 -4.18 -11.30 -7.04
C ALA A 33 -4.74 -10.33 -5.97
N GLY A 34 -5.02 -9.09 -6.31
CA GLY A 34 -5.62 -8.08 -5.42
C GLY A 34 -4.77 -7.72 -4.19
N HIS A 35 -3.50 -8.12 -4.13
CA HIS A 35 -2.64 -7.93 -2.95
C HIS A 35 -1.97 -6.56 -2.94
N ILE A 36 -1.23 -6.26 -3.98
CA ILE A 36 -0.61 -4.95 -4.26
C ILE A 36 -0.86 -4.58 -5.72
N LEU A 37 -0.66 -3.32 -6.07
CA LEU A 37 -0.80 -2.86 -7.44
C LEU A 37 0.10 -3.69 -8.39
N GLY A 38 -0.50 -4.35 -9.38
CA GLY A 38 0.19 -5.20 -10.34
C GLY A 38 0.45 -6.64 -9.87
N SER A 39 0.04 -7.03 -8.66
CA SER A 39 0.18 -8.41 -8.19
C SER A 39 -0.67 -9.38 -9.01
N ALA A 40 -0.10 -10.53 -9.35
CA ALA A 40 -0.77 -11.49 -10.22
C ALA A 40 -0.67 -12.93 -9.70
N MET A 41 -1.78 -13.65 -9.82
CA MET A 41 -1.78 -15.11 -9.80
C MET A 41 -1.30 -15.61 -11.15
N VAL A 42 -0.44 -16.63 -11.14
CA VAL A 42 0.10 -17.23 -12.37
C VAL A 42 -0.68 -18.51 -12.69
N HIS A 43 -1.40 -18.48 -13.79
CA HIS A 43 -2.17 -19.60 -14.30
C HIS A 43 -1.40 -20.27 -15.44
N ILE A 44 -1.13 -21.56 -15.30
CA ILE A 44 -0.37 -22.35 -16.26
C ILE A 44 -1.24 -23.48 -16.80
N THR A 45 -1.30 -23.61 -18.13
CA THR A 45 -1.95 -24.74 -18.81
C THR A 45 -0.93 -25.51 -19.61
N ARG A 46 -0.88 -26.84 -19.41
CA ARG A 46 -0.04 -27.76 -20.17
C ARG A 46 -0.77 -29.09 -20.37
N ASN A 47 -0.82 -29.59 -21.61
CA ASN A 47 -1.46 -30.89 -21.95
C ASN A 47 -2.87 -31.05 -21.36
N GLY A 48 -3.67 -29.99 -21.38
CA GLY A 48 -5.03 -29.96 -20.84
C GLY A 48 -5.11 -29.90 -19.30
N LYS A 49 -3.99 -29.90 -18.58
CA LYS A 49 -3.93 -29.72 -17.13
C LYS A 49 -3.71 -28.24 -16.78
N LYS A 50 -4.40 -27.80 -15.74
CA LYS A 50 -4.35 -26.41 -15.26
C LYS A 50 -3.79 -26.34 -13.85
N VAL A 51 -2.77 -25.53 -13.65
CA VAL A 51 -2.15 -25.23 -12.34
C VAL A 51 -2.24 -23.75 -12.08
N VAL A 52 -2.55 -23.36 -10.86
CA VAL A 52 -2.49 -21.96 -10.41
C VAL A 52 -1.50 -21.80 -9.25
N PHE A 53 -0.68 -20.77 -9.34
CA PHE A 53 0.15 -20.26 -8.25
C PHE A 53 -0.41 -18.91 -7.84
N THR A 54 -0.89 -18.82 -6.60
CA THR A 54 -1.57 -17.60 -6.16
C THR A 54 -0.61 -16.44 -5.87
N GLY A 55 0.64 -16.74 -5.51
CA GLY A 55 1.45 -15.73 -4.82
C GLY A 55 0.70 -15.24 -3.56
N ASP A 56 1.00 -14.03 -3.14
CA ASP A 56 0.29 -13.39 -2.03
C ASP A 56 -1.07 -12.87 -2.52
N ILE A 57 -2.14 -13.22 -1.80
CA ILE A 57 -3.52 -12.87 -2.14
C ILE A 57 -3.96 -11.64 -1.33
N GLY A 58 -4.62 -10.72 -2.00
CA GLY A 58 -5.19 -9.55 -1.34
C GLY A 58 -6.35 -9.88 -0.40
N ASN A 59 -6.41 -9.18 0.73
CA ASN A 59 -7.54 -9.28 1.64
C ASN A 59 -8.77 -8.56 1.07
N VAL A 60 -9.97 -8.97 1.46
CA VAL A 60 -11.24 -8.36 1.00
C VAL A 60 -12.04 -7.91 2.22
N PRO A 61 -12.55 -6.67 2.23
CA PRO A 61 -12.35 -5.60 1.22
C PRO A 61 -11.00 -4.88 1.38
N GLN A 62 -10.46 -4.42 0.26
CA GLN A 62 -9.31 -3.50 0.24
C GLN A 62 -9.78 -2.07 -0.03
N PRO A 63 -9.07 -1.03 0.45
CA PRO A 63 -9.49 0.35 0.20
C PRO A 63 -9.37 0.76 -1.28
N LEU A 64 -8.29 0.41 -1.95
CA LEU A 64 -7.95 0.93 -3.28
C LEU A 64 -8.13 -0.08 -4.41
N LEU A 65 -7.69 -1.32 -4.21
CA LEU A 65 -7.59 -2.32 -5.28
C LEU A 65 -8.86 -3.15 -5.42
N ALA A 66 -9.11 -3.61 -6.63
CA ALA A 66 -10.13 -4.61 -6.90
C ALA A 66 -9.83 -5.92 -6.15
N PRO A 67 -10.84 -6.67 -5.71
CA PRO A 67 -10.65 -7.95 -5.05
C PRO A 67 -9.91 -8.94 -5.96
N PRO A 68 -9.21 -9.95 -5.39
CA PRO A 68 -8.58 -11.00 -6.17
C PRO A 68 -9.62 -11.75 -7.01
N GLU A 69 -9.22 -12.17 -8.18
CA GLU A 69 -10.04 -13.10 -8.97
C GLU A 69 -10.06 -14.46 -8.29
N ILE A 70 -11.24 -15.10 -8.27
CA ILE A 70 -11.37 -16.42 -7.67
C ILE A 70 -11.05 -17.48 -8.73
N PRO A 71 -9.96 -18.27 -8.58
CA PRO A 71 -9.61 -19.32 -9.50
C PRO A 71 -10.71 -20.41 -9.57
N LYS A 72 -11.08 -20.85 -10.78
CA LYS A 72 -12.10 -21.88 -11.02
C LYS A 72 -11.58 -22.93 -12.02
N ASN A 73 -11.97 -24.18 -11.81
CA ASN A 73 -11.69 -25.29 -12.74
C ASN A 73 -10.19 -25.56 -12.95
N TYR A 74 -9.44 -25.67 -11.84
CA TYR A 74 -8.03 -26.05 -11.84
C TYR A 74 -7.85 -27.48 -11.38
N ASP A 75 -6.82 -28.16 -11.96
CA ASP A 75 -6.42 -29.50 -11.50
C ASP A 75 -5.54 -29.39 -10.24
N TYR A 76 -4.72 -28.33 -10.14
CA TYR A 76 -3.80 -28.14 -9.01
C TYR A 76 -3.75 -26.65 -8.63
N MET A 77 -3.59 -26.40 -7.33
CA MET A 77 -3.44 -25.06 -6.76
C MET A 77 -2.29 -25.05 -5.76
N VAL A 78 -1.39 -24.09 -5.93
CA VAL A 78 -0.37 -23.74 -4.94
C VAL A 78 -0.75 -22.39 -4.36
N MET A 79 -1.16 -22.37 -3.11
CA MET A 79 -1.76 -21.20 -2.46
C MET A 79 -1.00 -20.83 -1.19
N GLU A 80 -0.85 -19.52 -0.95
CA GLU A 80 -0.40 -19.03 0.35
C GLU A 80 -1.37 -19.41 1.47
N SER A 81 -0.87 -19.40 2.72
CA SER A 81 -1.68 -19.65 3.91
C SER A 81 -1.20 -18.90 5.15
N VAL A 82 -0.60 -17.72 4.94
CA VAL A 82 0.03 -16.93 6.02
C VAL A 82 -0.95 -16.62 7.15
N TYR A 83 -2.20 -16.32 6.81
CA TYR A 83 -3.27 -16.03 7.76
C TYR A 83 -4.40 -17.08 7.71
N GLY A 84 -4.11 -18.30 7.27
CA GLY A 84 -5.09 -19.37 7.15
C GLY A 84 -5.69 -19.84 8.49
N ASP A 85 -5.09 -19.45 9.60
CA ASP A 85 -5.48 -19.83 10.97
C ASP A 85 -6.29 -18.75 11.71
N ARG A 86 -6.56 -17.59 11.09
CA ARG A 86 -7.22 -16.47 11.76
C ARG A 86 -8.09 -15.62 10.85
N VAL A 87 -9.01 -14.91 11.46
CA VAL A 87 -9.83 -13.88 10.81
C VAL A 87 -9.27 -12.51 11.20
N HIS A 88 -9.13 -11.63 10.21
CA HIS A 88 -8.72 -10.24 10.46
C HIS A 88 -9.91 -9.40 10.97
N GLU A 89 -9.59 -8.29 11.64
CA GLU A 89 -10.57 -7.28 12.04
C GLU A 89 -11.26 -6.70 10.80
N GLU A 90 -12.51 -6.28 10.97
CA GLU A 90 -13.28 -5.63 9.92
C GLU A 90 -12.64 -4.28 9.51
N VAL A 91 -12.78 -3.92 8.24
CA VAL A 91 -12.18 -2.67 7.70
C VAL A 91 -12.77 -1.44 8.41
N ALA A 92 -14.06 -1.44 8.75
CA ALA A 92 -14.69 -0.36 9.49
C ALA A 92 -14.05 -0.14 10.87
N GLU A 93 -13.65 -1.21 11.55
CA GLU A 93 -12.95 -1.14 12.84
C GLU A 93 -11.58 -0.50 12.68
N ARG A 94 -10.83 -0.82 11.59
CA ARG A 94 -9.50 -0.24 11.31
C ARG A 94 -9.58 1.27 11.09
N THR A 95 -10.55 1.74 10.32
CA THR A 95 -10.77 3.18 10.09
C THR A 95 -11.13 3.90 11.38
N MET A 96 -12.00 3.30 12.22
CA MET A 96 -12.32 3.85 13.54
C MET A 96 -11.12 3.89 14.47
N LEU A 97 -10.27 2.86 14.48
CA LEU A 97 -9.04 2.84 15.27
C LEU A 97 -8.06 3.91 14.80
N LEU A 98 -7.86 4.06 13.49
CA LEU A 98 -7.00 5.11 12.94
C LEU A 98 -7.50 6.49 13.36
N ARG A 99 -8.80 6.77 13.19
CA ARG A 99 -9.43 8.01 13.65
C ARG A 99 -9.19 8.24 15.14
N HIS A 100 -9.46 7.23 15.98
CA HIS A 100 -9.28 7.32 17.43
C HIS A 100 -7.83 7.68 17.80
N HIS A 101 -6.84 7.01 17.20
CA HIS A 101 -5.43 7.32 17.49
C HIS A 101 -5.03 8.72 17.02
N ILE A 102 -5.59 9.22 15.92
CA ILE A 102 -5.37 10.60 15.46
C ILE A 102 -5.98 11.59 16.46
N GLU A 103 -7.22 11.40 16.88
CA GLU A 103 -7.91 12.24 17.85
C GLU A 103 -7.17 12.30 19.20
N GLU A 104 -6.73 11.15 19.71
CA GLU A 104 -5.91 11.08 20.95
C GLU A 104 -4.55 11.78 20.80
N THR A 105 -3.93 11.66 19.63
CA THR A 105 -2.66 12.37 19.33
C THR A 105 -2.85 13.88 19.35
N ILE A 106 -3.94 14.36 18.75
CA ILE A 106 -4.29 15.79 18.77
C ILE A 106 -4.54 16.26 20.19
N LYS A 107 -5.33 15.54 20.97
CA LYS A 107 -5.66 15.87 22.37
C LYS A 107 -4.43 15.92 23.28
N LYS A 108 -3.45 15.03 23.05
CA LYS A 108 -2.18 14.99 23.79
C LYS A 108 -1.13 15.98 23.27
N GLU A 109 -1.41 16.69 22.18
CA GLU A 109 -0.42 17.48 21.43
C GLU A 109 0.85 16.66 21.09
N GLY A 110 0.65 15.39 20.75
CA GLY A 110 1.69 14.37 20.62
C GLY A 110 2.10 14.06 19.17
N THR A 111 2.71 12.89 19.02
CA THR A 111 3.13 12.37 17.71
C THR A 111 2.54 10.99 17.50
N LEU A 112 1.84 10.77 16.38
CA LEU A 112 1.45 9.44 15.90
C LEU A 112 2.51 8.95 14.93
N ILE A 113 3.15 7.83 15.23
CA ILE A 113 4.16 7.21 14.39
C ILE A 113 3.54 5.97 13.75
N ILE A 114 3.54 5.90 12.42
CA ILE A 114 2.97 4.79 11.66
C ILE A 114 4.06 4.11 10.83
N PRO A 115 4.61 2.98 11.31
CA PRO A 115 5.47 2.13 10.48
C PRO A 115 4.67 1.56 9.31
N ALA A 116 5.09 1.83 8.08
CA ALA A 116 4.37 1.37 6.90
C ALA A 116 5.32 0.86 5.82
N PHE A 117 4.90 -0.22 5.13
CA PHE A 117 5.54 -0.63 3.90
C PHE A 117 5.31 0.43 2.82
N SER A 118 6.34 0.67 2.00
CA SER A 118 6.29 1.71 0.96
C SER A 118 5.27 1.44 -0.14
N LEU A 119 4.86 0.18 -0.28
CA LEU A 119 3.92 -0.29 -1.30
C LEU A 119 2.63 -0.76 -0.64
N GLU A 120 1.49 -0.39 -1.19
CA GLU A 120 0.10 -0.66 -0.79
C GLU A 120 -0.28 -0.11 0.59
N ARG A 121 0.45 -0.47 1.66
CA ARG A 121 0.09 -0.07 3.02
C ARG A 121 0.12 1.46 3.20
N THR A 122 1.16 2.11 2.71
CA THR A 122 1.27 3.58 2.77
C THR A 122 0.15 4.24 1.98
N GLN A 123 -0.14 3.77 0.77
CA GLN A 123 -1.18 4.35 -0.08
C GLN A 123 -2.58 4.18 0.55
N GLY A 124 -2.85 3.00 1.12
CA GLY A 124 -4.09 2.77 1.86
C GLY A 124 -4.25 3.71 3.06
N ILE A 125 -3.18 3.93 3.85
CA ILE A 125 -3.20 4.87 4.99
C ILE A 125 -3.41 6.31 4.53
N LEU A 126 -2.72 6.75 3.48
CA LEU A 126 -2.92 8.10 2.91
C LEU A 126 -4.35 8.31 2.45
N PHE A 127 -4.92 7.36 1.74
CA PHE A 127 -6.31 7.38 1.29
C PHE A 127 -7.30 7.46 2.47
N GLU A 128 -7.11 6.66 3.52
CA GLU A 128 -7.97 6.70 4.70
C GLU A 128 -7.89 8.03 5.44
N ILE A 129 -6.68 8.60 5.60
CA ILE A 129 -6.51 9.92 6.23
C ILE A 129 -7.13 11.01 5.35
N ASN A 130 -6.94 10.95 4.02
CA ASN A 130 -7.59 11.86 3.09
C ASN A 130 -9.11 11.87 3.29
N ASN A 131 -9.73 10.71 3.26
CA ASN A 131 -11.18 10.56 3.48
C ASN A 131 -11.63 11.14 4.83
N LEU A 132 -10.88 10.89 5.90
CA LEU A 132 -11.22 11.42 7.24
C LEU A 132 -11.13 12.95 7.29
N VAL A 133 -10.12 13.54 6.64
CA VAL A 133 -9.96 15.02 6.57
C VAL A 133 -11.06 15.65 5.72
N GLU A 134 -11.34 15.11 4.54
CA GLU A 134 -12.34 15.67 3.61
C GLU A 134 -13.77 15.59 4.15
N ARG A 135 -14.10 14.51 4.86
CA ARG A 135 -15.41 14.37 5.54
C ARG A 135 -15.54 15.26 6.78
N GLY A 136 -14.44 15.85 7.24
CA GLY A 136 -14.42 16.60 8.51
C GLY A 136 -14.48 15.69 9.75
N ASP A 137 -14.22 14.40 9.60
CA ASP A 137 -14.21 13.41 10.68
C ASP A 137 -13.03 13.63 11.62
N ILE A 138 -11.94 14.19 11.13
CA ILE A 138 -10.78 14.65 11.90
C ILE A 138 -10.42 16.09 11.49
N PRO A 139 -9.85 16.89 12.39
CA PRO A 139 -9.32 18.20 12.03
C PRO A 139 -8.06 18.04 11.18
N LYS A 140 -7.71 19.09 10.43
CA LYS A 140 -6.47 19.14 9.68
C LYS A 140 -5.29 18.97 10.62
N ILE A 141 -4.50 17.93 10.38
CA ILE A 141 -3.32 17.60 11.16
C ILE A 141 -2.08 17.53 10.27
N ARG A 142 -0.97 18.05 10.79
CA ARG A 142 0.30 17.97 10.06
C ARG A 142 0.73 16.51 9.92
N THR A 143 0.85 16.05 8.67
CA THR A 143 1.20 14.67 8.34
C THR A 143 2.45 14.65 7.46
N PHE A 144 3.42 13.83 7.79
CA PHE A 144 4.65 13.65 7.04
C PHE A 144 4.71 12.24 6.45
N LEU A 145 4.85 12.14 5.13
CA LEU A 145 5.28 10.91 4.47
C LEU A 145 6.81 10.96 4.34
N ASP A 146 7.49 10.29 5.25
CA ASP A 146 8.95 10.28 5.33
C ASP A 146 9.56 8.99 4.77
N SER A 147 9.36 8.77 3.49
CA SER A 147 9.89 7.62 2.74
C SER A 147 10.02 7.97 1.25
N PRO A 148 11.24 8.20 0.73
CA PRO A 148 11.43 8.48 -0.70
C PRO A 148 10.89 7.38 -1.61
N LEU A 149 10.97 6.12 -1.19
CA LEU A 149 10.39 5.01 -1.96
C LEU A 149 8.86 5.07 -1.97
N ALA A 150 8.23 5.29 -0.80
CA ALA A 150 6.77 5.39 -0.72
C ALA A 150 6.23 6.58 -1.53
N ILE A 151 6.93 7.71 -1.54
CA ILE A 151 6.57 8.88 -2.37
C ILE A 151 6.54 8.50 -3.85
N ARG A 152 7.61 7.87 -4.36
CA ARG A 152 7.67 7.40 -5.76
C ARG A 152 6.61 6.34 -6.08
N VAL A 153 6.35 5.42 -5.15
CA VAL A 153 5.29 4.41 -5.33
C VAL A 153 3.91 5.07 -5.35
N THR A 154 3.66 6.07 -4.52
CA THR A 154 2.40 6.82 -4.54
C THR A 154 2.18 7.50 -5.90
N ASP A 155 3.26 8.01 -6.50
CA ASP A 155 3.19 8.58 -7.85
C ASP A 155 2.85 7.50 -8.91
N VAL A 156 3.38 6.29 -8.79
CA VAL A 156 2.98 5.16 -9.66
C VAL A 156 1.48 4.87 -9.52
N TYR A 157 0.91 4.89 -8.31
CA TYR A 157 -0.53 4.71 -8.09
C TYR A 157 -1.35 5.80 -8.78
N ARG A 158 -0.92 7.07 -8.72
CA ARG A 158 -1.57 8.19 -9.43
C ARG A 158 -1.62 8.00 -10.94
N HIS A 159 -0.59 7.38 -11.52
CA HIS A 159 -0.50 7.11 -12.96
C HIS A 159 -1.09 5.76 -13.40
N SER A 160 -1.55 4.94 -12.46
CA SER A 160 -2.05 3.59 -12.72
C SER A 160 -3.51 3.41 -12.28
N THR A 161 -4.29 4.45 -12.41
CA THR A 161 -5.69 4.51 -11.91
C THR A 161 -6.60 3.46 -12.50
N GLN A 162 -6.32 2.97 -13.72
CA GLN A 162 -7.08 1.93 -14.40
C GLN A 162 -7.13 0.58 -13.66
N TYR A 163 -6.21 0.37 -12.70
CA TYR A 163 -6.15 -0.84 -11.87
C TYR A 163 -6.80 -0.67 -10.48
N LEU A 164 -7.26 0.53 -10.17
CA LEU A 164 -7.98 0.81 -8.94
C LEU A 164 -9.45 0.39 -9.07
N LYS A 165 -10.18 0.31 -7.96
CA LYS A 165 -11.62 0.06 -7.97
C LYS A 165 -12.38 1.07 -8.80
N PRO A 166 -13.50 0.68 -9.44
CA PRO A 166 -14.30 1.60 -10.25
C PRO A 166 -14.74 2.86 -9.51
N GLU A 167 -15.16 2.73 -8.24
CA GLU A 167 -15.57 3.86 -7.40
C GLU A 167 -14.42 4.86 -7.15
N ILE A 168 -13.19 4.36 -7.00
CA ILE A 168 -12.00 5.19 -6.83
C ILE A 168 -11.63 5.89 -8.15
N GLN A 169 -11.73 5.17 -9.27
CA GLN A 169 -11.52 5.77 -10.59
C GLN A 169 -12.51 6.91 -10.86
N GLU A 170 -13.78 6.75 -10.44
CA GLU A 170 -14.80 7.80 -10.59
C GLU A 170 -14.46 9.02 -9.70
N GLN A 171 -14.04 8.80 -8.46
CA GLN A 171 -13.61 9.86 -7.54
C GLN A 171 -12.46 10.68 -8.17
N ILE A 172 -11.42 10.02 -8.70
CA ILE A 172 -10.30 10.68 -9.38
C ILE A 172 -10.75 11.42 -10.64
N LYS A 173 -11.64 10.84 -11.46
CA LYS A 173 -12.20 11.51 -12.66
C LYS A 173 -12.98 12.79 -12.32
N ASN A 174 -13.57 12.83 -11.13
CA ASN A 174 -14.28 14.02 -10.63
C ASN A 174 -13.32 15.09 -10.07
N GLY A 175 -12.00 14.89 -10.15
CA GLY A 175 -10.97 15.86 -9.82
C GLY A 175 -10.36 15.71 -8.43
N ASP A 176 -10.64 14.63 -7.72
CA ASP A 176 -10.05 14.35 -6.42
C ASP A 176 -8.63 13.75 -6.56
N ASP A 177 -7.68 14.26 -5.77
CA ASP A 177 -6.38 13.63 -5.54
C ASP A 177 -6.42 12.83 -4.24
N ILE A 178 -6.85 11.58 -4.33
CA ILE A 178 -7.06 10.66 -3.21
C ILE A 178 -5.83 10.42 -2.31
N PHE A 179 -4.66 10.91 -2.68
CA PHE A 179 -3.40 10.84 -1.92
C PHE A 179 -2.90 12.22 -1.49
N SER A 180 -3.77 13.27 -1.53
CA SER A 180 -3.39 14.62 -1.18
C SER A 180 -4.47 15.26 -0.30
N PHE A 181 -4.09 15.73 0.86
CA PHE A 181 -4.96 16.45 1.80
C PHE A 181 -4.22 17.58 2.47
N GLU A 182 -4.96 18.53 3.00
CA GLU A 182 -4.36 19.66 3.68
C GLU A 182 -3.62 19.24 4.95
N GLY A 183 -2.35 19.59 5.03
CA GLY A 183 -1.45 19.19 6.11
C GLY A 183 -0.47 18.08 5.74
N LEU A 184 -0.64 17.39 4.60
CA LEU A 184 0.32 16.40 4.12
C LEU A 184 1.57 17.07 3.54
N SER A 185 2.72 16.54 3.90
CA SER A 185 4.03 16.94 3.39
C SER A 185 4.88 15.71 3.06
N PHE A 186 5.50 15.72 1.91
CA PHE A 186 6.46 14.70 1.49
C PHE A 186 7.88 15.13 1.87
N THR A 187 8.66 14.21 2.44
CA THR A 187 10.06 14.44 2.82
C THR A 187 10.95 13.45 2.08
N GLU A 188 11.70 13.95 1.12
CA GLU A 188 12.56 13.14 0.27
C GLU A 188 13.98 13.03 0.79
N THR A 189 14.51 14.13 1.35
CA THR A 189 15.90 14.21 1.81
C THR A 189 16.04 13.89 3.30
N ILE A 190 17.26 13.53 3.71
CA ILE A 190 17.61 13.33 5.14
C ILE A 190 17.49 14.65 5.90
N GLN A 191 17.80 15.77 5.26
CA GLN A 191 17.70 17.09 5.87
C GLN A 191 16.24 17.43 6.21
N GLU A 192 15.31 17.21 5.27
CA GLU A 192 13.87 17.40 5.51
C GLU A 192 13.36 16.46 6.62
N SER A 193 13.72 15.18 6.58
CA SER A 193 13.40 14.20 7.62
C SER A 193 13.83 14.69 9.01
N SER A 194 15.05 15.20 9.13
CA SER A 194 15.59 15.71 10.41
C SER A 194 14.85 16.96 10.94
N GLN A 195 14.17 17.72 10.07
CA GLN A 195 13.38 18.87 10.48
C GLN A 195 12.05 18.50 11.12
N ILE A 196 11.50 17.30 10.83
CA ILE A 196 10.21 16.85 11.38
C ILE A 196 10.16 16.98 12.89
N ALA A 197 11.26 16.69 13.56
CA ALA A 197 11.38 16.83 15.00
C ALA A 197 11.22 18.24 15.55
N LYS A 198 11.53 19.25 14.75
CA LYS A 198 11.44 20.67 15.15
C LYS A 198 10.04 21.22 15.06
N PHE A 199 9.11 20.51 14.39
CA PHE A 199 7.73 20.93 14.35
C PHE A 199 7.03 20.60 15.68
N GLY A 200 6.59 21.62 16.38
CA GLY A 200 5.77 21.48 17.58
C GLY A 200 4.30 21.13 17.25
N GLY A 201 3.56 20.74 18.30
CA GLY A 201 2.16 20.37 18.20
C GLY A 201 1.91 18.96 17.62
N PRO A 202 0.63 18.59 17.50
CA PRO A 202 0.26 17.26 17.05
C PRO A 202 0.67 17.02 15.60
N LYS A 203 1.17 15.81 15.32
CA LYS A 203 1.60 15.40 13.97
C LYS A 203 1.52 13.90 13.77
N ILE A 204 1.42 13.50 12.51
CA ILE A 204 1.50 12.11 12.06
C ILE A 204 2.81 11.95 11.28
N ILE A 205 3.53 10.86 11.51
CA ILE A 205 4.72 10.48 10.75
C ILE A 205 4.50 9.09 10.18
N ILE A 206 4.45 8.99 8.85
CA ILE A 206 4.35 7.71 8.13
C ILE A 206 5.73 7.45 7.51
N ALA A 207 6.38 6.36 7.90
CA ALA A 207 7.73 6.06 7.42
C ALA A 207 7.99 4.56 7.26
N GLY A 208 8.90 4.20 6.36
CA GLY A 208 9.40 2.83 6.18
C GLY A 208 10.56 2.52 7.14
N SER A 209 10.76 1.27 7.51
CA SER A 209 10.10 0.04 7.08
C SER A 209 8.89 -0.28 7.96
N GLY A 210 7.93 -1.01 7.38
CA GLY A 210 6.69 -1.39 8.10
C GLY A 210 6.86 -2.35 9.28
N MET A 211 8.06 -2.88 9.50
CA MET A 211 8.39 -3.78 10.62
C MET A 211 9.49 -3.19 11.52
N SER A 212 9.78 -1.92 11.40
CA SER A 212 10.77 -1.18 12.22
C SER A 212 12.20 -1.78 12.25
N HIS A 213 12.52 -2.68 11.32
CA HIS A 213 13.86 -3.28 11.25
C HIS A 213 14.91 -2.38 10.62
N GLY A 214 14.49 -1.34 9.90
CA GLY A 214 15.36 -0.41 9.18
C GLY A 214 14.60 0.83 8.72
N GLY A 215 15.25 1.65 7.90
CA GLY A 215 14.63 2.84 7.32
C GLY A 215 14.52 4.01 8.30
N ARG A 216 13.87 5.08 7.83
CA ARG A 216 13.73 6.33 8.59
C ARG A 216 12.83 6.20 9.82
N ILE A 217 11.92 5.24 9.83
CA ILE A 217 11.04 4.96 10.98
C ILE A 217 11.84 4.79 12.27
N ARG A 218 12.98 4.09 12.22
CA ARG A 218 13.79 3.84 13.41
C ARG A 218 14.33 5.11 14.06
N GLU A 219 14.63 6.13 13.27
CA GLU A 219 15.11 7.41 13.82
C GLU A 219 13.95 8.16 14.50
N HIS A 220 12.75 8.10 13.93
CA HIS A 220 11.56 8.65 14.57
C HIS A 220 11.19 7.89 15.85
N GLU A 221 11.23 6.58 15.85
CA GLU A 221 11.00 5.76 17.05
C GLU A 221 11.98 6.09 18.16
N LYS A 222 13.28 6.15 17.89
CA LYS A 222 14.29 6.54 18.88
C LYS A 222 14.04 7.94 19.46
N GLN A 223 13.55 8.85 18.64
CA GLN A 223 13.34 10.22 19.03
C GLN A 223 12.08 10.45 19.84
N PHE A 224 10.99 9.76 19.49
CA PHE A 224 9.67 10.08 20.02
C PHE A 224 9.11 9.05 20.99
N LEU A 225 9.52 7.75 20.94
CA LEU A 225 8.93 6.72 21.81
C LEU A 225 9.14 6.95 23.31
N GLY A 226 10.10 7.79 23.71
CA GLY A 226 10.28 8.20 25.11
C GLY A 226 9.30 9.27 25.58
N ASP A 227 8.54 9.91 24.70
CA ASP A 227 7.53 10.91 25.04
C ASP A 227 6.17 10.23 25.29
N PRO A 228 5.57 10.38 26.49
CA PRO A 228 4.28 9.73 26.81
C PRO A 228 3.11 10.22 25.95
N ARG A 229 3.28 11.28 25.17
CA ARG A 229 2.30 11.79 24.21
C ARG A 229 2.37 11.08 22.86
N THR A 230 3.40 10.26 22.62
CA THR A 230 3.56 9.51 21.36
C THR A 230 2.68 8.26 21.36
N THR A 231 2.08 8.00 20.23
CA THR A 231 1.28 6.81 19.94
C THR A 231 1.88 6.06 18.78
#